data_02b0e419b5d729d844aa1f39dc56f5bb
#
_entry.id   02b0e419b5d729d844aa1f39dc56f5bb
#
_cell.length_a   1.000
_cell.length_b   1.000
_cell.length_c   1.000
_cell.angle_alpha   90.00
_cell.angle_beta   90.00
_cell.angle_gamma   90.00
#
_symmetry.space_group_name_H-M   'P 1'
#
loop_
_entity.id
_entity.type
_entity.pdbx_description
1 polymer ?
#
loop_
_entity_poly.entity_id
_entity_poly.type
_entity_poly.pdbx_seq_one_letter_code
_entity_poly.pdbx_strand_id
1 'polypeptide(L)'
;TRKESSAASDVYKRQAQGTIYPDVIESSGSESKEARVIKSHHNVGGLPDDMKMELVEPLRDLFKDEVRKMGAELGLPLEMLKRHPFPGPGLGVRILGEISQEKITILQNADAIFIEELIKANLYDQVSQAFCAYLPVKSVGVVGDERRYADVIAIRAVETVDFMTATWAKLPYDFLAHVSNRIVNELEEVSRVVYDISSKPPATIEWE
;
A
#
# COMPACT_ATOMS: atom_id res chain seq x y z
N THR A 1 -33.88 25.28 -28.63
CA THR A 1 -32.71 25.58 -27.77
C THR A 1 -32.89 24.97 -26.40
N ARG A 2 -32.24 23.82 -26.15
CA ARG A 2 -32.17 23.20 -24.83
C ARG A 2 -31.42 24.15 -23.88
N LYS A 3 -32.05 24.63 -22.85
CA LYS A 3 -31.37 25.24 -21.72
C LYS A 3 -30.56 24.10 -21.05
N GLU A 4 -29.26 24.14 -21.15
CA GLU A 4 -28.41 23.31 -20.34
C GLU A 4 -28.67 23.59 -18.86
N SER A 5 -28.94 22.56 -18.08
CA SER A 5 -29.20 22.68 -16.65
C SER A 5 -27.96 23.31 -15.99
N SER A 6 -28.13 24.38 -15.23
CA SER A 6 -27.05 25.05 -14.48
C SER A 6 -26.31 24.10 -13.58
N ALA A 7 -26.96 23.03 -13.10
CA ALA A 7 -26.32 21.96 -12.30
C ALA A 7 -25.31 21.16 -13.10
N ALA A 8 -25.50 20.91 -14.39
CA ALA A 8 -24.56 20.19 -15.24
C ALA A 8 -23.28 21.02 -15.53
N SER A 9 -23.38 22.36 -15.57
CA SER A 9 -22.21 23.22 -15.77
C SER A 9 -21.36 23.38 -14.49
N ASP A 10 -21.93 23.19 -13.31
CA ASP A 10 -21.21 23.27 -12.03
C ASP A 10 -20.39 22.00 -11.74
N VAL A 11 -20.83 20.83 -12.21
CA VAL A 11 -20.10 19.56 -12.05
C VAL A 11 -18.71 19.60 -12.70
N TYR A 12 -18.56 20.32 -13.81
CA TYR A 12 -17.27 20.45 -14.52
C TYR A 12 -16.35 21.56 -13.98
N LYS A 13 -16.77 22.28 -12.96
CA LYS A 13 -15.99 23.41 -12.38
C LYS A 13 -15.29 23.06 -11.09
N ARG A 14 -15.60 21.91 -10.51
CA ARG A 14 -15.06 21.49 -9.21
C ARG A 14 -14.42 20.12 -9.32
N GLN A 15 -13.25 19.98 -8.68
CA GLN A 15 -12.56 18.72 -8.48
C GLN A 15 -12.58 18.37 -7.00
N ALA A 16 -13.18 17.21 -6.66
CA ALA A 16 -13.11 16.68 -5.32
C ALA A 16 -11.78 15.94 -5.14
N GLN A 17 -11.10 16.20 -4.02
CA GLN A 17 -9.89 15.51 -3.60
C GLN A 17 -10.06 14.93 -2.20
N GLY A 18 -9.41 13.78 -1.97
CA GLY A 18 -9.38 13.10 -0.69
C GLY A 18 -8.20 13.52 0.20
N THR A 19 -7.71 14.76 0.07
CA THR A 19 -6.67 15.32 0.94
C THR A 19 -7.09 15.21 2.39
N ILE A 20 -6.20 14.71 3.25
CA ILE A 20 -6.39 14.62 4.71
C ILE A 20 -5.34 15.44 5.43
N TYR A 21 -5.54 15.69 6.72
CA TYR A 21 -4.66 16.57 7.49
C TYR A 21 -3.18 16.14 7.51
N PRO A 22 -2.82 14.86 7.60
CA PRO A 22 -1.43 14.41 7.45
C PRO A 22 -0.77 14.84 6.14
N ASP A 23 -1.49 14.83 5.00
CA ASP A 23 -0.96 15.28 3.70
C ASP A 23 -0.58 16.77 3.75
N VAL A 24 -1.37 17.57 4.47
CA VAL A 24 -1.14 19.01 4.64
C VAL A 24 0.11 19.26 5.51
N ILE A 25 0.26 18.52 6.60
CA ILE A 25 1.41 18.67 7.52
C ILE A 25 2.71 18.25 6.82
N GLU A 26 2.71 17.11 6.13
CA GLU A 26 3.88 16.59 5.42
C GLU A 26 4.34 17.53 4.29
N SER A 27 3.40 18.28 3.70
CA SER A 27 3.68 19.23 2.62
C SER A 27 4.09 20.62 3.12
N SER A 28 3.66 21.03 4.32
CA SER A 28 3.97 22.36 4.89
C SER A 28 5.40 22.49 5.41
N GLY A 29 6.12 21.38 5.59
CA GLY A 29 7.55 21.37 5.97
C GLY A 29 8.50 21.96 4.91
N SER A 30 7.99 22.38 3.74
CA SER A 30 8.79 22.95 2.66
C SER A 30 9.16 24.43 2.82
N GLU A 31 8.60 25.15 3.80
CA GLU A 31 8.88 26.57 4.00
C GLU A 31 10.18 26.85 4.78
N SER A 32 10.77 25.89 5.48
CA SER A 32 12.08 26.00 6.07
C SER A 32 13.16 25.47 5.14
N LYS A 33 14.09 26.32 4.70
CA LYS A 33 15.19 26.01 3.77
C LYS A 33 16.12 24.86 4.21
N GLU A 34 15.93 24.26 5.36
CA GLU A 34 16.78 23.21 5.94
C GLU A 34 16.07 21.83 6.04
N ALA A 35 14.74 21.76 5.93
CA ALA A 35 14.02 20.49 5.91
C ALA A 35 13.87 20.00 4.46
N ARG A 36 14.55 18.92 4.10
CA ARG A 36 14.29 18.21 2.84
C ARG A 36 12.83 17.76 2.85
N VAL A 37 12.07 18.14 1.81
CA VAL A 37 10.71 17.65 1.55
C VAL A 37 10.73 16.12 1.57
N ILE A 38 10.13 15.53 2.58
CA ILE A 38 10.16 14.07 2.77
C ILE A 38 9.23 13.38 1.76
N LYS A 39 8.22 14.09 1.27
CA LYS A 39 7.30 13.61 0.22
C LYS A 39 6.61 14.78 -0.48
N SER A 40 6.68 14.83 -1.79
CA SER A 40 5.76 15.61 -2.61
C SER A 40 4.47 14.81 -2.79
N HIS A 41 3.44 15.10 -1.99
CA HIS A 41 2.13 14.50 -2.22
C HIS A 41 1.46 15.13 -3.43
N HIS A 42 0.97 14.30 -4.35
CA HIS A 42 0.22 14.75 -5.51
C HIS A 42 -1.09 15.47 -5.15
N ASN A 43 -1.55 15.37 -3.91
CA ASN A 43 -2.74 16.08 -3.42
C ASN A 43 -2.46 17.50 -2.94
N VAL A 44 -1.21 17.82 -2.59
CA VAL A 44 -0.80 19.14 -2.12
C VAL A 44 0.40 19.57 -2.94
N GLY A 45 0.21 20.59 -3.82
CA GLY A 45 1.28 21.13 -4.68
C GLY A 45 1.58 20.32 -5.94
N GLY A 46 0.86 19.22 -6.22
CA GLY A 46 1.03 18.39 -7.41
C GLY A 46 -0.01 18.61 -8.52
N LEU A 47 -0.88 19.59 -8.35
CA LEU A 47 -1.88 19.92 -9.36
C LEU A 47 -1.30 20.83 -10.42
N PRO A 48 -1.75 20.73 -11.69
CA PRO A 48 -1.31 21.63 -12.75
C PRO A 48 -1.65 23.09 -12.43
N ASP A 49 -0.70 23.99 -12.64
CA ASP A 49 -0.87 25.43 -12.37
C ASP A 49 -1.96 26.09 -13.25
N ASP A 50 -2.29 25.47 -14.37
CA ASP A 50 -3.32 25.91 -15.31
C ASP A 50 -4.71 25.34 -15.03
N MET A 51 -4.89 24.60 -13.95
CA MET A 51 -6.16 24.00 -13.56
C MET A 51 -7.18 25.07 -13.22
N LYS A 52 -8.29 25.11 -14.00
CA LYS A 52 -9.37 26.10 -13.86
C LYS A 52 -10.50 25.64 -12.94
N MET A 53 -10.35 24.49 -12.29
CA MET A 53 -11.35 23.91 -11.41
C MET A 53 -11.15 24.34 -9.96
N GLU A 54 -12.24 24.63 -9.27
CA GLU A 54 -12.25 24.83 -7.83
C GLU A 54 -12.04 23.49 -7.11
N LEU A 55 -11.14 23.46 -6.13
CA LEU A 55 -10.93 22.27 -5.31
C LEU A 55 -11.99 22.16 -4.22
N VAL A 56 -12.48 20.95 -4.01
CA VAL A 56 -13.37 20.58 -2.90
C VAL A 56 -12.65 19.51 -2.10
N GLU A 57 -12.17 19.83 -0.92
CA GLU A 57 -11.37 18.97 -0.05
C GLU A 57 -12.09 18.74 1.30
N PRO A 58 -13.16 17.95 1.33
CA PRO A 58 -14.03 17.84 2.51
C PRO A 58 -13.36 17.14 3.70
N LEU A 59 -12.23 16.47 3.50
CA LEU A 59 -11.52 15.70 4.50
C LEU A 59 -10.23 16.38 4.98
N ARG A 60 -9.93 17.57 4.49
CA ARG A 60 -8.62 18.27 4.65
C ARG A 60 -8.17 18.42 6.11
N ASP A 61 -9.12 18.62 7.01
CA ASP A 61 -8.85 18.86 8.42
C ASP A 61 -9.01 17.62 9.31
N LEU A 62 -9.20 16.44 8.70
CA LEU A 62 -9.43 15.18 9.39
C LEU A 62 -8.21 14.28 9.36
N PHE A 63 -7.98 13.57 10.47
CA PHE A 63 -7.06 12.45 10.52
C PHE A 63 -7.67 11.18 9.92
N LYS A 64 -6.84 10.23 9.55
CA LYS A 64 -7.27 9.00 8.85
C LYS A 64 -8.26 8.15 9.67
N ASP A 65 -8.11 8.12 10.98
CA ASP A 65 -9.02 7.42 11.88
C ASP A 65 -10.40 8.11 11.96
N GLU A 66 -10.43 9.45 11.90
CA GLU A 66 -11.66 10.23 11.86
C GLU A 66 -12.41 10.03 10.53
N VAL A 67 -11.67 10.00 9.41
CA VAL A 67 -12.22 9.68 8.08
C VAL A 67 -12.85 8.28 8.08
N ARG A 68 -12.21 7.28 8.72
CA ARG A 68 -12.76 5.93 8.85
C ARG A 68 -14.03 5.90 9.70
N LYS A 69 -14.07 6.64 10.81
CA LYS A 69 -15.27 6.78 11.66
C LYS A 69 -16.43 7.41 10.87
N MET A 70 -16.16 8.51 10.17
CA MET A 70 -17.15 9.15 9.30
C MET A 70 -17.65 8.20 8.19
N GLY A 71 -16.74 7.43 7.59
CA GLY A 71 -17.10 6.42 6.59
C GLY A 71 -18.04 5.36 7.16
N ALA A 72 -17.82 4.92 8.41
CA ALA A 72 -18.71 3.98 9.09
C ALA A 72 -20.13 4.56 9.31
N GLU A 73 -20.22 5.81 9.75
CA GLU A 73 -21.50 6.52 9.92
C GLU A 73 -22.23 6.75 8.59
N LEU A 74 -21.49 6.90 7.50
CA LEU A 74 -22.04 6.98 6.14
C LEU A 74 -22.43 5.61 5.56
N GLY A 75 -22.26 4.52 6.30
CA GLY A 75 -22.67 3.17 5.91
C GLY A 75 -21.71 2.46 4.95
N LEU A 76 -20.44 2.88 4.88
CA LEU A 76 -19.44 2.15 4.10
C LEU A 76 -19.17 0.76 4.72
N PRO A 77 -19.02 -0.28 3.87
CA PRO A 77 -18.71 -1.63 4.34
C PRO A 77 -17.44 -1.66 5.20
N LEU A 78 -17.48 -2.44 6.28
CA LEU A 78 -16.35 -2.55 7.22
C LEU A 78 -15.05 -3.00 6.54
N GLU A 79 -15.15 -3.87 5.56
CA GLU A 79 -14.03 -4.35 4.74
C GLU A 79 -13.32 -3.20 4.01
N MET A 80 -14.07 -2.22 3.49
CA MET A 80 -13.48 -1.03 2.87
C MET A 80 -12.78 -0.14 3.90
N LEU A 81 -13.39 0.02 5.07
CA LEU A 81 -12.86 0.89 6.12
C LEU A 81 -11.58 0.33 6.76
N LYS A 82 -11.48 -1.00 6.86
CA LYS A 82 -10.34 -1.71 7.46
C LYS A 82 -9.23 -2.05 6.46
N ARG A 83 -9.44 -1.80 5.17
CA ARG A 83 -8.44 -2.13 4.16
C ARG A 83 -7.10 -1.46 4.47
N HIS A 84 -6.02 -2.24 4.37
CA HIS A 84 -4.67 -1.73 4.49
C HIS A 84 -4.40 -0.66 3.43
N PRO A 85 -3.53 0.33 3.71
CA PRO A 85 -3.10 1.27 2.71
C PRO A 85 -2.53 0.56 1.48
N PHE A 86 -2.86 1.08 0.30
CA PHE A 86 -2.30 0.62 -0.96
C PHE A 86 -1.64 1.81 -1.65
N PRO A 87 -0.37 1.71 -2.08
CA PRO A 87 0.35 2.83 -2.64
C PRO A 87 -0.26 3.31 -3.96
N GLY A 88 -0.16 4.62 -4.23
CA GLY A 88 -0.68 5.22 -5.45
C GLY A 88 -0.14 4.59 -6.75
N PRO A 89 1.17 4.28 -6.85
CA PRO A 89 1.72 3.56 -8.02
C PRO A 89 1.28 2.10 -8.13
N GLY A 90 0.54 1.57 -7.19
CA GLY A 90 0.05 0.20 -7.18
C GLY A 90 1.15 -0.83 -6.92
N LEU A 91 1.06 -1.98 -7.59
CA LEU A 91 2.03 -3.07 -7.44
C LEU A 91 3.43 -2.73 -8.00
N GLY A 92 3.56 -1.64 -8.77
CA GLY A 92 4.84 -1.24 -9.33
C GLY A 92 5.95 -1.06 -8.29
N VAL A 93 5.62 -0.46 -7.14
CA VAL A 93 6.59 -0.25 -6.04
C VAL A 93 6.87 -1.50 -5.19
N ARG A 94 6.23 -2.62 -5.52
CA ARG A 94 6.44 -3.92 -4.88
C ARG A 94 7.13 -4.93 -5.79
N ILE A 95 7.50 -4.51 -7.01
CA ILE A 95 8.30 -5.29 -7.96
C ILE A 95 9.62 -4.54 -8.13
N LEU A 96 10.67 -5.00 -7.46
CA LEU A 96 11.97 -4.36 -7.56
C LEU A 96 12.57 -4.64 -8.95
N GLY A 97 13.00 -3.57 -9.63
CA GLY A 97 13.57 -3.61 -10.96
C GLY A 97 12.55 -3.62 -12.08
N GLU A 98 12.86 -4.30 -13.20
CA GLU A 98 12.00 -4.31 -14.38
C GLU A 98 10.65 -4.99 -14.12
N ILE A 99 9.56 -4.30 -14.48
CA ILE A 99 8.19 -4.81 -14.34
C ILE A 99 7.83 -5.64 -15.57
N SER A 100 7.33 -6.86 -15.36
CA SER A 100 6.78 -7.72 -16.41
C SER A 100 5.45 -8.32 -15.97
N GLN A 101 4.65 -8.77 -16.95
CA GLN A 101 3.36 -9.42 -16.67
C GLN A 101 3.53 -10.69 -15.82
N GLU A 102 4.59 -11.44 -16.05
CA GLU A 102 4.93 -12.65 -15.28
C GLU A 102 5.14 -12.30 -13.79
N LYS A 103 6.01 -11.33 -13.51
CA LYS A 103 6.30 -10.87 -12.14
C LYS A 103 5.07 -10.29 -11.44
N ILE A 104 4.22 -9.57 -12.17
CA ILE A 104 2.94 -9.07 -11.65
C ILE A 104 2.07 -10.25 -11.21
N THR A 105 1.94 -11.28 -12.03
CA THR A 105 1.11 -12.46 -11.73
C THR A 105 1.65 -13.21 -10.52
N ILE A 106 2.95 -13.45 -10.45
CA ILE A 106 3.60 -14.10 -9.29
C ILE A 106 3.34 -13.31 -8.01
N LEU A 107 3.57 -11.99 -8.06
CA LEU A 107 3.37 -11.12 -6.90
C LEU A 107 1.90 -11.09 -6.45
N GLN A 108 0.95 -10.97 -7.38
CA GLN A 108 -0.48 -10.97 -7.07
C GLN A 108 -0.92 -12.25 -6.38
N ASN A 109 -0.45 -13.41 -6.88
CA ASN A 109 -0.77 -14.70 -6.29
C ASN A 109 -0.14 -14.86 -4.90
N ALA A 110 1.13 -14.47 -4.73
CA ALA A 110 1.80 -14.51 -3.43
C ALA A 110 1.12 -13.59 -2.41
N ASP A 111 0.76 -12.37 -2.82
CA ASP A 111 0.08 -11.40 -1.97
C ASP A 111 -1.32 -11.89 -1.57
N ALA A 112 -2.06 -12.50 -2.51
CA ALA A 112 -3.37 -13.09 -2.24
C ALA A 112 -3.29 -14.21 -1.18
N ILE A 113 -2.30 -15.11 -1.28
CA ILE A 113 -2.07 -16.16 -0.29
C ILE A 113 -1.78 -15.55 1.09
N PHE A 114 -0.88 -14.56 1.16
CA PHE A 114 -0.49 -13.94 2.42
C PHE A 114 -1.67 -13.24 3.09
N ILE A 115 -2.43 -12.44 2.34
CA ILE A 115 -3.59 -11.71 2.88
C ILE A 115 -4.70 -12.69 3.29
N GLU A 116 -4.97 -13.72 2.49
CA GLU A 116 -5.94 -14.77 2.84
C GLU A 116 -5.60 -15.43 4.19
N GLU A 117 -4.35 -15.81 4.39
CA GLU A 117 -3.92 -16.45 5.63
C GLU A 117 -3.94 -15.49 6.83
N LEU A 118 -3.59 -14.20 6.64
CA LEU A 118 -3.74 -13.19 7.68
C LEU A 118 -5.21 -13.07 8.14
N ILE A 119 -6.15 -13.09 7.20
CA ILE A 119 -7.59 -13.01 7.51
C ILE A 119 -8.03 -14.29 8.24
N LYS A 120 -7.68 -15.48 7.76
CA LYS A 120 -8.02 -16.77 8.39
C LYS A 120 -7.49 -16.89 9.81
N ALA A 121 -6.29 -16.39 10.05
CA ALA A 121 -5.65 -16.41 11.36
C ALA A 121 -6.13 -15.28 12.30
N ASN A 122 -7.04 -14.39 11.84
CA ASN A 122 -7.46 -13.17 12.55
C ASN A 122 -6.29 -12.23 12.90
N LEU A 123 -5.27 -12.19 12.06
CA LEU A 123 -4.09 -11.32 12.20
C LEU A 123 -4.18 -10.06 11.33
N TYR A 124 -5.07 -10.02 10.33
CA TYR A 124 -5.19 -8.91 9.39
C TYR A 124 -5.46 -7.57 10.09
N ASP A 125 -6.37 -7.54 11.05
CA ASP A 125 -6.72 -6.33 11.81
C ASP A 125 -5.67 -5.97 12.88
N GLN A 126 -4.71 -6.85 13.16
CA GLN A 126 -3.66 -6.63 14.16
C GLN A 126 -2.43 -5.92 13.56
N VAL A 127 -2.29 -5.93 12.25
CA VAL A 127 -1.21 -5.24 11.53
C VAL A 127 -1.77 -4.03 10.79
N SER A 128 -0.96 -2.98 10.67
CA SER A 128 -1.40 -1.73 10.03
C SER A 128 -1.28 -1.79 8.51
N GLN A 129 -0.30 -2.55 8.01
CA GLN A 129 -0.10 -2.81 6.58
C GLN A 129 0.66 -4.13 6.41
N ALA A 130 0.22 -4.95 5.46
CA ALA A 130 0.86 -6.20 5.09
C ALA A 130 0.80 -6.38 3.57
N PHE A 131 1.87 -6.92 2.99
CA PHE A 131 1.98 -7.16 1.56
C PHE A 131 3.16 -8.09 1.23
N CYS A 132 3.19 -8.56 -0.02
CA CYS A 132 4.34 -9.21 -0.62
C CYS A 132 5.11 -8.24 -1.52
N ALA A 133 6.44 -8.43 -1.62
CA ALA A 133 7.30 -7.77 -2.59
C ALA A 133 8.07 -8.81 -3.41
N TYR A 134 8.19 -8.58 -4.71
CA TYR A 134 8.97 -9.41 -5.62
C TYR A 134 10.42 -8.94 -5.64
N LEU A 135 11.34 -9.84 -5.32
CA LEU A 135 12.78 -9.57 -5.33
C LEU A 135 13.40 -10.10 -6.63
N PRO A 136 14.18 -9.27 -7.38
CA PRO A 136 14.75 -9.66 -8.66
C PRO A 136 16.02 -10.52 -8.48
N VAL A 137 15.93 -11.52 -7.62
CA VAL A 137 17.00 -12.46 -7.34
C VAL A 137 16.49 -13.88 -7.47
N LYS A 138 17.33 -14.76 -8.02
CA LYS A 138 17.03 -16.20 -8.09
C LYS A 138 17.69 -16.91 -6.92
N SER A 139 16.96 -17.80 -6.29
CA SER A 139 17.46 -18.67 -5.23
C SER A 139 17.33 -20.14 -5.64
N VAL A 140 18.26 -20.95 -5.17
CA VAL A 140 18.16 -22.39 -5.39
C VAL A 140 17.09 -22.98 -4.48
N GLY A 141 16.20 -23.76 -5.09
CA GLY A 141 15.24 -24.65 -4.43
C GLY A 141 15.45 -26.08 -4.85
N VAL A 142 14.85 -27.00 -4.15
CA VAL A 142 14.81 -28.42 -4.49
C VAL A 142 13.34 -28.83 -4.65
N VAL A 143 13.00 -29.37 -5.80
CA VAL A 143 11.67 -29.90 -6.09
C VAL A 143 11.83 -31.36 -6.57
N GLY A 144 11.34 -32.31 -5.79
CA GLY A 144 11.72 -33.70 -5.98
C GLY A 144 13.24 -33.88 -5.82
N ASP A 145 13.88 -34.49 -6.82
CA ASP A 145 15.33 -34.71 -6.85
C ASP A 145 16.11 -33.66 -7.67
N GLU A 146 15.43 -32.61 -8.19
CA GLU A 146 16.04 -31.63 -9.07
C GLU A 146 16.28 -30.28 -8.36
N ARG A 147 17.42 -29.66 -8.69
CA ARG A 147 17.70 -28.27 -8.30
C ARG A 147 17.05 -27.32 -9.28
N ARG A 148 16.30 -26.37 -8.74
CA ARG A 148 15.65 -25.30 -9.52
C ARG A 148 16.08 -23.93 -9.00
N TYR A 149 16.43 -23.02 -9.90
CA TYR A 149 16.60 -21.61 -9.60
C TYR A 149 15.31 -20.86 -9.88
N ALA A 150 14.68 -20.36 -8.86
CA ALA A 150 13.40 -19.69 -8.94
C ALA A 150 13.39 -18.40 -8.13
N ASP A 151 12.32 -17.64 -8.21
CA ASP A 151 12.19 -16.30 -7.66
C ASP A 151 12.10 -16.29 -6.13
N VAL A 152 12.33 -15.11 -5.58
CA VAL A 152 12.23 -14.86 -4.14
C VAL A 152 11.12 -13.85 -3.88
N ILE A 153 10.26 -14.16 -2.93
CA ILE A 153 9.21 -13.25 -2.43
C ILE A 153 9.60 -12.81 -1.02
N ALA A 154 9.54 -11.50 -0.78
CA ALA A 154 9.58 -10.95 0.56
C ALA A 154 8.14 -10.73 1.05
N ILE A 155 7.82 -11.23 2.24
CA ILE A 155 6.60 -10.86 2.95
C ILE A 155 6.94 -9.77 3.97
N ARG A 156 6.09 -8.76 4.06
CA ARG A 156 6.24 -7.64 4.97
C ARG A 156 4.94 -7.35 5.68
N ALA A 157 5.00 -7.22 6.98
CA ALA A 157 3.91 -6.72 7.81
C ALA A 157 4.46 -5.73 8.83
N VAL A 158 3.76 -4.64 9.05
CA VAL A 158 4.18 -3.57 9.96
C VAL A 158 3.03 -3.14 10.88
N GLU A 159 3.43 -2.70 12.07
CA GLU A 159 2.57 -2.04 13.04
C GLU A 159 2.97 -0.57 13.13
N THR A 160 1.99 0.32 13.07
CA THR A 160 2.19 1.76 13.14
C THR A 160 0.91 2.46 13.58
N VAL A 161 1.05 3.66 14.13
CA VAL A 161 -0.07 4.52 14.49
C VAL A 161 -0.31 5.58 13.40
N ASP A 162 0.75 6.19 12.92
CA ASP A 162 0.70 7.39 12.08
C ASP A 162 1.38 7.24 10.71
N PHE A 163 1.98 6.07 10.43
CA PHE A 163 2.78 5.79 9.24
C PHE A 163 4.07 6.64 9.09
N MET A 164 4.36 7.52 10.05
CA MET A 164 5.64 8.24 10.11
C MET A 164 6.74 7.33 10.64
N THR A 165 6.43 6.56 11.68
CA THR A 165 7.27 5.50 12.22
C THR A 165 6.54 4.17 12.13
N ALA A 166 7.27 3.09 11.95
CA ALA A 166 6.70 1.75 11.91
C ALA A 166 7.69 0.69 12.44
N THR A 167 7.16 -0.30 13.12
CA THR A 167 7.90 -1.50 13.49
C THR A 167 7.41 -2.68 12.67
N TRP A 168 8.28 -3.65 12.41
CA TRP A 168 7.83 -4.89 11.80
C TRP A 168 6.91 -5.67 12.75
N ALA A 169 5.84 -6.25 12.23
CA ALA A 169 4.89 -7.02 13.02
C ALA A 169 5.48 -8.36 13.45
N LYS A 170 5.33 -8.70 14.73
CA LYS A 170 5.82 -9.98 15.27
C LYS A 170 4.81 -11.10 15.03
N LEU A 171 4.58 -11.44 13.76
CA LEU A 171 3.71 -12.55 13.41
C LEU A 171 4.21 -13.88 14.00
N PRO A 172 3.32 -14.81 14.40
CA PRO A 172 3.72 -16.12 14.92
C PRO A 172 4.60 -16.88 13.92
N TYR A 173 5.66 -17.53 14.40
CA TYR A 173 6.58 -18.29 13.54
C TYR A 173 5.88 -19.43 12.78
N ASP A 174 4.93 -20.12 13.41
CA ASP A 174 4.14 -21.18 12.75
C ASP A 174 3.28 -20.60 11.61
N PHE A 175 2.75 -19.39 11.79
CA PHE A 175 2.03 -18.68 10.73
C PHE A 175 2.95 -18.32 9.56
N LEU A 176 4.14 -17.76 9.85
CA LEU A 176 5.13 -17.44 8.82
C LEU A 176 5.59 -18.69 8.07
N ALA A 177 5.82 -19.79 8.77
CA ALA A 177 6.16 -21.08 8.18
C ALA A 177 5.03 -21.61 7.28
N HIS A 178 3.78 -21.50 7.73
CA HIS A 178 2.61 -21.92 6.94
C HIS A 178 2.47 -21.10 5.66
N VAL A 179 2.53 -19.77 5.73
CA VAL A 179 2.45 -18.89 4.55
C VAL A 179 3.59 -19.17 3.57
N SER A 180 4.83 -19.31 4.08
CA SER A 180 5.99 -19.64 3.26
C SER A 180 5.80 -20.96 2.51
N ASN A 181 5.33 -22.00 3.21
CA ASN A 181 5.07 -23.29 2.61
C ASN A 181 3.96 -23.22 1.53
N ARG A 182 2.88 -22.48 1.77
CA ARG A 182 1.82 -22.29 0.78
C ARG A 182 2.35 -21.61 -0.47
N ILE A 183 3.05 -20.46 -0.30
CA ILE A 183 3.59 -19.72 -1.44
C ILE A 183 4.53 -20.59 -2.29
N VAL A 184 5.48 -21.31 -1.68
CA VAL A 184 6.45 -22.14 -2.41
C VAL A 184 5.82 -23.35 -3.07
N ASN A 185 4.75 -23.93 -2.48
CA ASN A 185 4.08 -25.11 -3.04
C ASN A 185 3.03 -24.76 -4.09
N GLU A 186 2.39 -23.61 -3.98
CA GLU A 186 1.34 -23.17 -4.92
C GLU A 186 1.89 -22.38 -6.11
N LEU A 187 3.08 -21.76 -5.96
CA LEU A 187 3.72 -20.95 -7.01
C LEU A 187 5.04 -21.61 -7.43
N GLU A 188 5.01 -22.32 -8.55
CA GLU A 188 6.19 -23.03 -9.06
C GLU A 188 7.38 -22.09 -9.36
N GLU A 189 7.12 -20.84 -9.67
CA GLU A 189 8.11 -19.82 -9.97
C GLU A 189 8.87 -19.32 -8.73
N VAL A 190 8.38 -19.64 -7.51
CA VAL A 190 8.96 -19.18 -6.25
C VAL A 190 9.68 -20.32 -5.53
N SER A 191 10.94 -20.09 -5.15
CA SER A 191 11.73 -21.09 -4.40
C SER A 191 12.02 -20.65 -2.97
N ARG A 192 11.76 -19.40 -2.62
CA ARG A 192 12.09 -18.88 -1.29
C ARG A 192 11.19 -17.73 -0.89
N VAL A 193 10.80 -17.74 0.38
CA VAL A 193 10.12 -16.63 1.04
C VAL A 193 11.02 -16.09 2.16
N VAL A 194 11.12 -14.77 2.25
CA VAL A 194 11.84 -14.06 3.34
C VAL A 194 10.87 -13.15 4.07
N TYR A 195 11.09 -12.89 5.35
CA TYR A 195 10.33 -11.93 6.13
C TYR A 195 11.17 -10.68 6.40
N ASP A 196 10.66 -9.50 6.00
CA ASP A 196 11.35 -8.24 6.24
C ASP A 196 11.08 -7.74 7.66
N ILE A 197 12.14 -7.69 8.47
CA ILE A 197 12.14 -7.25 9.88
C ILE A 197 12.69 -5.83 10.07
N SER A 198 12.72 -5.03 9.00
CA SER A 198 13.22 -3.67 9.06
C SER A 198 12.19 -2.70 9.62
N SER A 199 12.61 -1.83 10.54
CA SER A 199 11.75 -0.77 11.10
C SER A 199 11.89 0.53 10.30
N LYS A 200 10.87 1.37 10.34
CA LYS A 200 10.90 2.74 9.79
C LYS A 200 11.04 3.75 10.94
N PRO A 201 12.06 4.61 10.98
CA PRO A 201 13.28 4.55 10.17
C PRO A 201 14.21 3.38 10.57
N PRO A 202 15.30 3.06 9.85
CA PRO A 202 15.79 3.75 8.65
C PRO A 202 15.13 3.30 7.34
N ALA A 203 14.48 2.12 7.31
CA ALA A 203 13.78 1.66 6.12
C ALA A 203 12.46 2.44 5.90
N THR A 204 11.90 2.31 4.72
CA THR A 204 10.52 2.72 4.42
C THR A 204 9.56 1.54 4.65
N ILE A 205 8.24 1.77 4.61
CA ILE A 205 7.27 0.66 4.69
C ILE A 205 7.24 -0.08 3.36
N GLU A 206 6.99 0.62 2.25
CA GLU A 206 7.14 0.07 0.90
C GLU A 206 8.64 -0.05 0.54
N TRP A 207 8.97 -0.88 -0.43
CA TRP A 207 10.35 -1.16 -0.81
C TRP A 207 10.90 -0.18 -1.85
N GLU A 208 10.00 0.48 -2.63
CA GLU A 208 10.30 1.58 -3.56
C GLU A 208 9.35 2.76 -3.38
#